data_975b9d9108edd18c5c054e4c4d96a9a3
#
_entry.id   975b9d9108edd18c5c054e4c4d96a9a3
#
_cell.length_a   1.000
_cell.length_b   1.000
_cell.length_c   1.000
_cell.angle_alpha   90.00
_cell.angle_beta   90.00
_cell.angle_gamma   90.00
#
_symmetry.space_group_name_H-M   'P 1'
#
loop_
_entity.id
_entity.type
_entity.pdbx_description
1 polymer ?
#
loop_
_entity_poly.entity_id
_entity_poly.type
_entity_poly.pdbx_seq_one_letter_code
_entity_poly.pdbx_strand_id
1 'polypeptide(L)'
;MKNENSLLNQLINAFKILPGIGEKSAQRMAFHILEKNREGGKNLAKLINESVENIRNCSQCRNLTEEAICDICSDEKRTKKIICVVESPTDVLAIENSGSFKGKYFVLMGRLSPIDGVTPQDLGIPKLIERVKSADIDEIIIATSPTIEGDATSFYIKDQLNENKILISRIAYGVPMGGELEYVDNTTLGRAIQGRREIN
;
A
#
# COMPACT_ATOMS: atom_id res chain seq x y z
N MET A 1 -38.66 17.61 11.50
CA MET A 1 -38.26 16.20 11.41
C MET A 1 -37.48 16.03 10.11
N LYS A 2 -36.16 15.80 10.18
CA LYS A 2 -35.35 15.44 8.99
C LYS A 2 -35.79 14.03 8.60
N ASN A 3 -36.32 13.89 7.39
CA ASN A 3 -36.68 12.56 6.85
C ASN A 3 -35.37 11.82 6.58
N GLU A 4 -34.89 11.03 7.54
CA GLU A 4 -33.61 10.27 7.45
C GLU A 4 -33.60 9.30 6.26
N ASN A 5 -34.78 8.92 5.78
CA ASN A 5 -34.96 8.02 4.62
C ASN A 5 -35.02 8.74 3.26
N SER A 6 -34.80 10.06 3.19
CA SER A 6 -34.77 10.71 1.88
C SER A 6 -33.55 10.26 1.06
N LEU A 7 -33.70 10.12 -0.27
CA LEU A 7 -32.63 9.72 -1.18
C LEU A 7 -31.41 10.65 -1.06
N LEU A 8 -31.64 11.95 -0.82
CA LEU A 8 -30.58 12.93 -0.58
C LEU A 8 -29.76 12.57 0.68
N ASN A 9 -30.42 12.23 1.79
CA ASN A 9 -29.72 11.86 3.01
C ASN A 9 -28.96 10.53 2.87
N GLN A 10 -29.53 9.57 2.11
CA GLN A 10 -28.82 8.33 1.79
C GLN A 10 -27.55 8.59 0.98
N LEU A 11 -27.59 9.47 -0.02
CA LEU A 11 -26.42 9.89 -0.79
C LEU A 11 -25.35 10.56 0.07
N ILE A 12 -25.76 11.50 0.95
CA ILE A 12 -24.87 12.16 1.91
C ILE A 12 -24.18 11.11 2.82
N ASN A 13 -24.96 10.17 3.35
CA ASN A 13 -24.41 9.11 4.19
C ASN A 13 -23.47 8.16 3.42
N ALA A 14 -23.78 7.87 2.16
CA ALA A 14 -22.90 7.06 1.31
C ALA A 14 -21.53 7.70 1.13
N PHE A 15 -21.44 9.03 0.97
CA PHE A 15 -20.13 9.71 0.89
C PHE A 15 -19.32 9.62 2.19
N LYS A 16 -19.97 9.45 3.34
CA LYS A 16 -19.28 9.36 4.64
C LYS A 16 -18.52 8.05 4.86
N ILE A 17 -18.72 7.04 4.00
CA ILE A 17 -17.90 5.81 4.04
C ILE A 17 -16.45 6.07 3.60
N LEU A 18 -16.20 7.19 2.89
CA LEU A 18 -14.87 7.54 2.44
C LEU A 18 -14.05 8.14 3.60
N PRO A 19 -12.79 7.70 3.78
CA PRO A 19 -11.96 8.19 4.86
C PRO A 19 -11.73 9.70 4.76
N GLY A 20 -11.83 10.40 5.89
CA GLY A 20 -11.67 11.87 5.96
C GLY A 20 -12.90 12.67 5.50
N ILE A 21 -13.99 12.04 5.07
CA ILE A 21 -15.21 12.71 4.67
C ILE A 21 -16.18 12.82 5.85
N GLY A 22 -16.26 14.01 6.42
CA GLY A 22 -17.26 14.35 7.44
C GLY A 22 -18.59 14.85 6.85
N GLU A 23 -19.57 15.07 7.70
CA GLU A 23 -20.94 15.49 7.35
C GLU A 23 -20.97 16.68 6.37
N LYS A 24 -20.23 17.77 6.67
CA LYS A 24 -20.22 18.99 5.84
C LYS A 24 -19.63 18.73 4.44
N SER A 25 -18.59 17.92 4.35
CA SER A 25 -17.98 17.57 3.06
C SER A 25 -18.89 16.68 2.23
N ALA A 26 -19.52 15.68 2.87
CA ALA A 26 -20.50 14.81 2.22
C ALA A 26 -21.68 15.59 1.67
N GLN A 27 -22.26 16.52 2.45
CA GLN A 27 -23.33 17.39 1.98
C GLN A 27 -22.90 18.23 0.77
N ARG A 28 -21.73 18.88 0.84
CA ARG A 28 -21.21 19.70 -0.25
C ARG A 28 -21.03 18.88 -1.54
N MET A 29 -20.51 17.64 -1.44
CA MET A 29 -20.35 16.74 -2.58
C MET A 29 -21.70 16.35 -3.19
N ALA A 30 -22.69 15.95 -2.37
CA ALA A 30 -24.01 15.58 -2.83
C ALA A 30 -24.71 16.75 -3.55
N PHE A 31 -24.71 17.94 -2.98
CA PHE A 31 -25.29 19.14 -3.59
C PHE A 31 -24.55 19.53 -4.87
N HIS A 32 -23.22 19.49 -4.90
CA HIS A 32 -22.46 19.78 -6.11
C HIS A 32 -22.85 18.87 -7.27
N ILE A 33 -22.94 17.56 -7.02
CA ILE A 33 -23.37 16.58 -8.05
C ILE A 33 -24.79 16.89 -8.53
N LEU A 34 -25.72 17.08 -7.59
CA LEU A 34 -27.13 17.22 -7.93
C LEU A 34 -27.48 18.56 -8.59
N GLU A 35 -26.78 19.64 -8.24
CA GLU A 35 -27.05 20.98 -8.75
C GLU A 35 -26.18 21.34 -9.96
N LYS A 36 -24.92 20.92 -9.97
CA LYS A 36 -23.92 21.42 -10.92
C LYS A 36 -23.41 20.37 -11.91
N ASN A 37 -23.41 19.08 -11.57
CA ASN A 37 -22.76 18.07 -12.41
C ASN A 37 -23.45 16.70 -12.33
N ARG A 38 -24.70 16.61 -12.76
CA ARG A 38 -25.47 15.36 -12.76
C ARG A 38 -24.86 14.28 -13.66
N GLU A 39 -24.33 14.65 -14.83
CA GLU A 39 -23.68 13.71 -15.75
C GLU A 39 -22.37 13.17 -15.15
N GLY A 40 -21.56 14.03 -14.53
CA GLY A 40 -20.38 13.58 -13.77
C GLY A 40 -20.75 12.63 -12.62
N GLY A 41 -21.87 12.90 -11.94
CA GLY A 41 -22.39 12.00 -10.90
C GLY A 41 -22.78 10.62 -11.44
N LYS A 42 -23.45 10.55 -12.59
CA LYS A 42 -23.80 9.28 -13.24
C LYS A 42 -22.54 8.50 -13.67
N ASN A 43 -21.57 9.20 -14.26
CA ASN A 43 -20.30 8.59 -14.66
C ASN A 43 -19.52 8.06 -13.47
N LEU A 44 -19.45 8.85 -12.38
CA LEU A 44 -18.81 8.41 -11.13
C LEU A 44 -19.46 7.14 -10.58
N ALA A 45 -20.78 7.10 -10.51
CA ALA A 45 -21.51 5.93 -10.02
C ALA A 45 -21.24 4.69 -10.90
N LYS A 46 -21.22 4.86 -12.23
CA LYS A 46 -20.88 3.80 -13.18
C LYS A 46 -19.46 3.27 -12.93
N LEU A 47 -18.46 4.16 -12.88
CA LEU A 47 -17.06 3.77 -12.67
C LEU A 47 -16.82 3.10 -11.32
N ILE A 48 -17.48 3.56 -10.25
CA ILE A 48 -17.41 2.90 -8.95
C ILE A 48 -17.93 1.46 -9.05
N ASN A 49 -19.11 1.28 -9.65
CA ASN A 49 -19.70 -0.04 -9.80
C ASN A 49 -18.79 -0.97 -10.62
N GLU A 50 -18.35 -0.54 -11.79
CA GLU A 50 -17.46 -1.30 -12.67
C GLU A 50 -16.14 -1.65 -11.98
N SER A 51 -15.55 -0.70 -11.22
CA SER A 51 -14.30 -0.94 -10.50
C SER A 51 -14.45 -1.97 -9.39
N VAL A 52 -15.54 -1.90 -8.61
CA VAL A 52 -15.79 -2.85 -7.51
C VAL A 52 -16.04 -4.27 -8.05
N GLU A 53 -16.66 -4.40 -9.21
CA GLU A 53 -16.95 -5.70 -9.81
C GLU A 53 -15.73 -6.33 -10.51
N ASN A 54 -14.86 -5.52 -11.12
CA ASN A 54 -13.83 -6.03 -12.03
C ASN A 54 -12.41 -5.96 -11.44
N ILE A 55 -12.09 -4.99 -10.57
CA ILE A 55 -10.76 -4.88 -9.98
C ILE A 55 -10.61 -5.92 -8.85
N ARG A 56 -9.54 -6.69 -8.95
CA ARG A 56 -9.19 -7.77 -8.01
C ARG A 56 -7.72 -7.70 -7.63
N ASN A 57 -7.28 -8.60 -6.75
CA ASN A 57 -5.87 -8.70 -6.41
C ASN A 57 -5.13 -9.59 -7.43
N CYS A 58 -3.99 -9.12 -7.92
CA CYS A 58 -3.07 -9.92 -8.71
C CYS A 58 -2.74 -11.22 -8.00
N SER A 59 -2.82 -12.35 -8.70
CA SER A 59 -2.55 -13.68 -8.14
C SER A 59 -1.12 -13.85 -7.61
N GLN A 60 -0.15 -13.11 -8.19
CA GLN A 60 1.26 -13.20 -7.81
C GLN A 60 1.67 -12.21 -6.72
N CYS A 61 1.26 -10.94 -6.82
CA CYS A 61 1.77 -9.89 -5.93
C CYS A 61 0.70 -9.24 -5.05
N ARG A 62 -0.58 -9.55 -5.25
CA ARG A 62 -1.74 -8.98 -4.54
C ARG A 62 -1.99 -7.48 -4.82
N ASN A 63 -1.27 -6.84 -5.74
CA ASN A 63 -1.62 -5.49 -6.17
C ASN A 63 -2.98 -5.47 -6.88
N LEU A 64 -3.65 -4.33 -6.90
CA LEU A 64 -4.93 -4.15 -7.59
C LEU A 64 -4.74 -4.23 -9.11
N THR A 65 -5.64 -4.95 -9.80
CA THR A 65 -5.61 -5.16 -11.24
C THR A 65 -6.96 -5.67 -11.75
N GLU A 66 -7.27 -5.43 -13.02
CA GLU A 66 -8.42 -6.03 -13.71
C GLU A 66 -8.10 -7.46 -14.17
N GLU A 67 -6.82 -7.74 -14.46
CA GLU A 67 -6.33 -9.03 -14.95
C GLU A 67 -5.96 -9.99 -13.83
N ALA A 68 -5.80 -11.29 -14.16
CA ALA A 68 -5.33 -12.29 -13.20
C ALA A 68 -3.92 -11.99 -12.68
N ILE A 69 -3.07 -11.41 -13.55
CA ILE A 69 -1.68 -11.01 -13.27
C ILE A 69 -1.52 -9.56 -13.71
N CYS A 70 -1.09 -8.68 -12.80
CA CYS A 70 -0.92 -7.26 -13.09
C CYS A 70 0.27 -6.99 -14.04
N ASP A 71 0.27 -5.83 -14.68
CA ASP A 71 1.30 -5.40 -15.64
C ASP A 71 2.72 -5.48 -15.07
N ILE A 72 2.91 -5.15 -13.78
CA ILE A 72 4.22 -5.25 -13.13
C ILE A 72 4.69 -6.70 -13.06
N CYS A 73 3.80 -7.65 -12.77
CA CYS A 73 4.15 -9.06 -12.67
C CYS A 73 4.34 -9.71 -14.05
N SER A 74 3.61 -9.27 -15.07
CA SER A 74 3.73 -9.78 -16.44
C SER A 74 4.92 -9.19 -17.21
N ASP A 75 5.43 -8.02 -16.83
CA ASP A 75 6.56 -7.37 -17.51
C ASP A 75 7.84 -8.20 -17.40
N GLU A 76 8.27 -8.82 -18.50
CA GLU A 76 9.48 -9.66 -18.57
C GLU A 76 10.79 -8.86 -18.46
N LYS A 77 10.76 -7.54 -18.64
CA LYS A 77 11.94 -6.68 -18.51
C LYS A 77 12.34 -6.48 -17.05
N ARG A 78 11.46 -6.80 -16.12
CA ARG A 78 11.70 -6.65 -14.68
C ARG A 78 12.34 -7.92 -14.10
N THR A 79 13.36 -7.74 -13.28
CA THR A 79 13.99 -8.88 -12.62
C THR A 79 13.00 -9.62 -11.71
N LYS A 80 12.99 -10.94 -11.82
CA LYS A 80 12.19 -11.81 -10.96
C LYS A 80 12.92 -12.16 -9.65
N LYS A 81 14.20 -11.79 -9.54
CA LYS A 81 15.09 -12.17 -8.42
C LYS A 81 14.96 -11.25 -7.20
N ILE A 82 14.33 -10.08 -7.35
CA ILE A 82 14.17 -9.11 -6.26
C ILE A 82 12.69 -8.85 -6.04
N ILE A 83 12.24 -9.01 -4.79
CA ILE A 83 10.87 -8.73 -4.38
C ILE A 83 10.87 -7.57 -3.37
N CYS A 84 10.13 -6.52 -3.67
CA CYS A 84 9.85 -5.44 -2.71
C CYS A 84 8.51 -5.72 -2.02
N VAL A 85 8.54 -5.88 -0.71
CA VAL A 85 7.36 -6.12 0.13
C VAL A 85 6.87 -4.80 0.68
N VAL A 86 5.63 -4.45 0.39
CA VAL A 86 4.97 -3.17 0.75
C VAL A 86 3.67 -3.40 1.51
N GLU A 87 3.18 -2.39 2.23
CA GLU A 87 1.94 -2.50 3.01
C GLU A 87 0.69 -2.34 2.15
N SER A 88 0.76 -1.50 1.09
CA SER A 88 -0.43 -1.12 0.31
C SER A 88 -0.14 -0.95 -1.19
N PRO A 89 -1.18 -0.97 -2.05
CA PRO A 89 -1.02 -0.62 -3.47
C PRO A 89 -0.50 0.80 -3.70
N THR A 90 -0.77 1.73 -2.80
CA THR A 90 -0.27 3.11 -2.89
C THR A 90 1.24 3.19 -2.72
N ASP A 91 1.84 2.29 -1.93
CA ASP A 91 3.29 2.20 -1.78
C ASP A 91 3.95 1.71 -3.07
N VAL A 92 3.31 0.74 -3.77
CA VAL A 92 3.76 0.32 -5.10
C VAL A 92 3.80 1.52 -6.04
N LEU A 93 2.74 2.31 -6.08
CA LEU A 93 2.67 3.49 -6.94
C LEU A 93 3.75 4.52 -6.60
N ALA A 94 4.00 4.76 -5.31
CA ALA A 94 5.03 5.69 -4.84
C ALA A 94 6.44 5.23 -5.27
N ILE A 95 6.75 3.94 -5.12
CA ILE A 95 8.05 3.38 -5.52
C ILE A 95 8.19 3.39 -7.05
N GLU A 96 7.15 3.04 -7.80
CA GLU A 96 7.16 3.10 -9.27
C GLU A 96 7.41 4.53 -9.77
N ASN A 97 6.77 5.52 -9.17
CA ASN A 97 6.95 6.93 -9.53
C ASN A 97 8.39 7.42 -9.28
N SER A 98 9.14 6.80 -8.37
CA SER A 98 10.55 7.11 -8.17
C SER A 98 11.46 6.65 -9.32
N GLY A 99 10.99 5.70 -10.14
CA GLY A 99 11.73 5.08 -11.23
C GLY A 99 12.95 4.25 -10.81
N SER A 100 13.20 4.09 -9.51
CA SER A 100 14.44 3.52 -8.97
C SER A 100 14.39 2.00 -8.78
N PHE A 101 13.22 1.36 -8.93
CA PHE A 101 13.05 -0.08 -8.69
C PHE A 101 12.61 -0.81 -9.95
N LYS A 102 13.27 -1.94 -10.25
CA LYS A 102 13.01 -2.78 -11.43
C LYS A 102 12.75 -4.24 -11.08
N GLY A 103 12.45 -4.52 -9.83
CA GLY A 103 12.03 -5.85 -9.35
C GLY A 103 10.51 -6.07 -9.39
N LYS A 104 10.07 -7.11 -8.71
CA LYS A 104 8.65 -7.43 -8.51
C LYS A 104 8.21 -7.01 -7.11
N TYR A 105 6.90 -6.95 -6.88
CA TYR A 105 6.34 -6.57 -5.59
C TYR A 105 5.61 -7.72 -4.91
N PHE A 106 5.36 -7.55 -3.62
CA PHE A 106 4.35 -8.27 -2.86
C PHE A 106 3.66 -7.29 -1.92
N VAL A 107 2.33 -7.20 -2.03
CA VAL A 107 1.50 -6.26 -1.27
C VAL A 107 0.83 -6.99 -0.12
N LEU A 108 1.12 -6.57 1.10
CA LEU A 108 0.58 -7.19 2.32
C LEU A 108 -0.90 -6.87 2.53
N MET A 109 -1.39 -5.73 2.02
CA MET A 109 -2.70 -5.15 2.30
C MET A 109 -2.89 -4.75 3.77
N GLY A 110 -1.81 -4.35 4.43
CA GLY A 110 -1.79 -3.93 5.84
C GLY A 110 -0.46 -4.24 6.52
N ARG A 111 -0.49 -4.31 7.83
CA ARG A 111 0.62 -4.64 8.72
C ARG A 111 0.12 -5.48 9.89
N LEU A 112 0.99 -6.22 10.53
CA LEU A 112 0.64 -6.99 11.73
C LEU A 112 0.12 -6.05 12.82
N SER A 113 -1.05 -6.35 13.34
CA SER A 113 -1.64 -5.61 14.46
C SER A 113 -2.42 -6.59 15.35
N PRO A 114 -1.81 -7.10 16.41
CA PRO A 114 -2.51 -7.97 17.35
C PRO A 114 -3.73 -7.30 18.00
N ILE A 115 -3.66 -5.97 18.18
CA ILE A 115 -4.75 -5.19 18.77
C ILE A 115 -5.98 -5.15 17.84
N ASP A 116 -5.73 -5.02 16.53
CA ASP A 116 -6.78 -4.99 15.50
C ASP A 116 -7.11 -6.41 14.98
N GLY A 117 -6.46 -7.45 15.51
CA GLY A 117 -6.66 -8.84 15.10
C GLY A 117 -6.09 -9.18 13.72
N VAL A 118 -5.20 -8.34 13.16
CA VAL A 118 -4.58 -8.58 11.84
C VAL A 118 -3.46 -9.61 11.97
N THR A 119 -3.65 -10.75 11.33
CA THR A 119 -2.78 -11.92 11.39
C THR A 119 -1.84 -12.01 10.17
N PRO A 120 -0.78 -12.84 10.22
CA PRO A 120 0.06 -13.13 9.05
C PRO A 120 -0.71 -13.70 7.87
N GLN A 121 -1.78 -14.45 8.12
CA GLN A 121 -2.66 -15.02 7.09
C GLN A 121 -3.40 -13.93 6.33
N ASP A 122 -3.94 -12.93 7.02
CA ASP A 122 -4.64 -11.79 6.42
C ASP A 122 -3.70 -10.99 5.51
N LEU A 123 -2.45 -10.84 5.93
CA LEU A 123 -1.39 -10.18 5.15
C LEU A 123 -0.87 -11.03 4.00
N GLY A 124 -1.26 -12.30 3.90
CA GLY A 124 -0.80 -13.23 2.88
C GLY A 124 0.69 -13.58 2.99
N ILE A 125 1.29 -13.43 4.17
CA ILE A 125 2.69 -13.77 4.40
C ILE A 125 3.00 -15.23 4.03
N PRO A 126 2.14 -16.24 4.30
CA PRO A 126 2.37 -17.60 3.84
C PRO A 126 2.55 -17.71 2.32
N LYS A 127 1.77 -16.95 1.52
CA LYS A 127 1.94 -16.90 0.05
C LYS A 127 3.26 -16.25 -0.37
N LEU A 128 3.70 -15.22 0.35
CA LEU A 128 5.03 -14.64 0.12
C LEU A 128 6.11 -15.68 0.33
N ILE A 129 6.07 -16.41 1.44
CA ILE A 129 7.06 -17.43 1.80
C ILE A 129 7.05 -18.56 0.77
N GLU A 130 5.89 -19.05 0.36
CA GLU A 130 5.76 -20.07 -0.69
C GLU A 130 6.36 -19.59 -2.01
N ARG A 131 6.05 -18.36 -2.43
CA ARG A 131 6.62 -17.76 -3.64
C ARG A 131 8.14 -17.65 -3.57
N VAL A 132 8.68 -17.28 -2.42
CA VAL A 132 10.12 -17.15 -2.20
C VAL A 132 10.81 -18.54 -2.25
N LYS A 133 10.19 -19.56 -1.65
CA LYS A 133 10.73 -20.93 -1.65
C LYS A 133 10.65 -21.61 -3.02
N SER A 134 9.68 -21.24 -3.85
CA SER A 134 9.45 -21.83 -5.18
C SER A 134 10.18 -21.13 -6.33
N ALA A 135 10.80 -19.97 -6.08
CA ALA A 135 11.47 -19.16 -7.09
C ALA A 135 12.93 -18.88 -6.69
N ASP A 136 13.75 -18.56 -7.69
CA ASP A 136 15.16 -18.16 -7.49
C ASP A 136 15.22 -16.68 -7.11
N ILE A 137 14.98 -16.38 -5.83
CA ILE A 137 14.97 -15.02 -5.28
C ILE A 137 16.31 -14.75 -4.60
N ASP A 138 16.99 -13.68 -5.03
CA ASP A 138 18.26 -13.25 -4.46
C ASP A 138 18.05 -12.28 -3.28
N GLU A 139 17.03 -11.39 -3.38
CA GLU A 139 16.79 -10.35 -2.37
C GLU A 139 15.31 -10.10 -2.12
N ILE A 140 14.99 -9.86 -0.85
CA ILE A 140 13.70 -9.30 -0.40
C ILE A 140 13.97 -7.94 0.24
N ILE A 141 13.41 -6.89 -0.36
CA ILE A 141 13.44 -5.54 0.20
C ILE A 141 12.15 -5.33 0.98
N ILE A 142 12.23 -5.12 2.29
CA ILE A 142 11.06 -4.82 3.12
C ILE A 142 10.86 -3.30 3.16
N ALA A 143 9.76 -2.84 2.58
CA ALA A 143 9.38 -1.44 2.47
C ALA A 143 8.09 -1.15 3.28
N THR A 144 8.04 -1.67 4.52
CA THR A 144 6.98 -1.35 5.47
C THR A 144 7.25 -0.02 6.18
N SER A 145 6.19 0.63 6.63
CA SER A 145 6.26 1.91 7.35
C SER A 145 7.15 1.82 8.60
N PRO A 146 7.84 2.90 8.98
CA PRO A 146 8.73 2.94 10.15
C PRO A 146 7.95 3.11 11.47
N THR A 147 6.93 2.28 11.67
CA THR A 147 6.11 2.19 12.88
C THR A 147 6.42 0.90 13.63
N ILE A 148 5.97 0.79 14.88
CA ILE A 148 6.15 -0.41 15.70
C ILE A 148 5.57 -1.64 14.99
N GLU A 149 4.38 -1.52 14.40
CA GLU A 149 3.71 -2.59 13.68
C GLU A 149 4.44 -2.94 12.37
N GLY A 150 4.95 -1.92 11.64
CA GLY A 150 5.76 -2.13 10.44
C GLY A 150 7.09 -2.80 10.75
N ASP A 151 7.73 -2.45 11.88
CA ASP A 151 8.94 -3.11 12.39
C ASP A 151 8.63 -4.56 12.77
N ALA A 152 7.55 -4.82 13.54
CA ALA A 152 7.11 -6.16 13.91
C ALA A 152 6.83 -7.03 12.66
N THR A 153 6.17 -6.46 11.66
CA THR A 153 5.90 -7.14 10.38
C THR A 153 7.20 -7.52 9.67
N SER A 154 8.17 -6.60 9.65
CA SER A 154 9.48 -6.85 9.04
C SER A 154 10.25 -7.97 9.75
N PHE A 155 10.27 -7.95 11.06
CA PHE A 155 10.93 -8.98 11.86
C PHE A 155 10.27 -10.34 11.69
N TYR A 156 8.94 -10.39 11.65
CA TYR A 156 8.21 -11.62 11.42
C TYR A 156 8.54 -12.23 10.05
N ILE A 157 8.52 -11.43 8.98
CA ILE A 157 8.88 -11.90 7.63
C ILE A 157 10.33 -12.41 7.61
N LYS A 158 11.26 -11.68 8.21
CA LYS A 158 12.66 -12.07 8.32
C LYS A 158 12.83 -13.41 9.04
N ASP A 159 12.14 -13.60 10.17
CA ASP A 159 12.20 -14.83 10.96
C ASP A 159 11.72 -16.04 10.15
N GLN A 160 10.60 -15.89 9.44
CA GLN A 160 10.03 -16.95 8.60
C GLN A 160 10.90 -17.33 7.39
N LEU A 161 11.82 -16.46 6.98
CA LEU A 161 12.71 -16.66 5.85
C LEU A 161 14.16 -16.94 6.25
N ASN A 162 14.45 -17.06 7.55
CA ASN A 162 15.81 -17.14 8.08
C ASN A 162 16.60 -18.37 7.60
N GLU A 163 15.92 -19.45 7.24
CA GLU A 163 16.55 -20.67 6.71
C GLU A 163 16.94 -20.56 5.22
N ASN A 164 16.45 -19.56 4.53
CA ASN A 164 16.75 -19.33 3.12
C ASN A 164 18.00 -18.45 3.00
N LYS A 165 18.94 -18.80 2.15
CA LYS A 165 20.15 -18.00 1.85
C LYS A 165 19.81 -16.77 0.98
N ILE A 166 18.83 -15.97 1.41
CA ILE A 166 18.31 -14.82 0.68
C ILE A 166 18.71 -13.56 1.44
N LEU A 167 19.16 -12.54 0.71
CA LEU A 167 19.39 -11.23 1.31
C LEU A 167 18.05 -10.60 1.70
N ILE A 168 17.89 -10.27 2.98
CA ILE A 168 16.72 -9.52 3.45
C ILE A 168 17.20 -8.14 3.85
N SER A 169 16.79 -7.16 3.07
CA SER A 169 17.12 -5.76 3.28
C SER A 169 15.86 -4.95 3.66
N ARG A 170 16.06 -3.74 4.15
CA ARG A 170 14.99 -2.78 4.42
C ARG A 170 15.32 -1.46 3.76
N ILE A 171 14.29 -0.73 3.30
CA ILE A 171 14.50 0.63 2.80
C ILE A 171 15.16 1.47 3.89
N ALA A 172 16.16 2.25 3.48
CA ALA A 172 16.89 3.11 4.40
C ALA A 172 16.00 4.22 4.96
N TYR A 173 16.18 4.54 6.21
CA TYR A 173 15.65 5.77 6.81
C TYR A 173 16.60 6.92 6.46
N GLY A 174 16.05 8.01 5.93
CA GLY A 174 16.89 9.11 5.43
C GLY A 174 16.36 10.49 5.80
N VAL A 175 17.29 11.43 5.89
CA VAL A 175 16.96 12.85 5.90
C VAL A 175 16.48 13.22 4.49
N PRO A 176 15.35 13.96 4.35
CA PRO A 176 14.87 14.40 3.05
C PRO A 176 15.92 15.24 2.33
N MET A 177 16.09 15.00 1.02
CA MET A 177 17.01 15.81 0.20
C MET A 177 16.54 17.26 0.17
N GLY A 178 17.48 18.20 0.41
CA GLY A 178 17.19 19.64 0.47
C GLY A 178 16.57 20.12 1.79
N GLY A 179 16.40 19.22 2.77
CA GLY A 179 16.00 19.59 4.12
C GLY A 179 17.18 19.96 5.00
N GLU A 180 17.01 20.96 5.87
CA GLU A 180 18.00 21.31 6.90
C GLU A 180 17.84 20.39 8.10
N LEU A 181 18.95 19.95 8.69
CA LEU A 181 18.96 18.97 9.78
C LEU A 181 18.16 19.42 11.02
N GLU A 182 18.09 20.72 11.26
CA GLU A 182 17.36 21.30 12.41
C GLU A 182 15.85 21.10 12.33
N TYR A 183 15.28 20.87 11.12
CA TYR A 183 13.85 20.64 10.93
C TYR A 183 13.48 19.15 10.88
N VAL A 184 14.48 18.27 10.96
CA VAL A 184 14.24 16.82 10.96
C VAL A 184 13.93 16.37 12.40
N ASP A 185 12.88 15.59 12.56
CA ASP A 185 12.54 15.05 13.88
C ASP A 185 13.67 14.15 14.43
N ASN A 186 13.80 14.13 15.77
CA ASN A 186 14.89 13.44 16.46
C ASN A 186 14.94 11.93 16.16
N THR A 187 13.79 11.29 15.92
CA THR A 187 13.70 9.85 15.64
C THR A 187 14.26 9.56 14.25
N THR A 188 13.85 10.33 13.25
CA THR A 188 14.36 10.21 11.86
C THR A 188 15.86 10.49 11.82
N LEU A 189 16.33 11.55 12.48
CA LEU A 189 17.75 11.87 12.53
C LEU A 189 18.56 10.77 13.22
N GLY A 190 18.09 10.24 14.36
CA GLY A 190 18.72 9.13 15.06
C GLY A 190 18.84 7.87 14.19
N ARG A 191 17.77 7.50 13.48
CA ARG A 191 17.79 6.36 12.55
C ARG A 191 18.72 6.60 11.35
N ALA A 192 18.77 7.82 10.80
CA ALA A 192 19.68 8.18 9.72
C ALA A 192 21.15 8.07 10.14
N ILE A 193 21.50 8.50 11.36
CA ILE A 193 22.85 8.35 11.92
C ILE A 193 23.22 6.88 12.13
N GLN A 194 22.29 6.06 12.63
CA GLN A 194 22.50 4.62 12.80
C GLN A 194 22.72 3.91 11.46
N GLY A 195 21.93 4.30 10.43
CA GLY A 195 21.99 3.75 9.07
C GLY A 195 23.03 4.44 8.18
N ARG A 196 23.94 5.27 8.70
CA ARG A 196 24.94 6.01 7.91
C ARG A 196 25.78 5.09 7.04
N ARG A 197 26.11 5.56 5.85
CA ARG A 197 26.97 4.84 4.89
C ARG A 197 28.33 5.52 4.78
N GLU A 198 29.33 4.74 4.44
CA GLU A 198 30.64 5.24 4.07
C GLU A 198 30.57 6.04 2.78
N ILE A 199 31.32 7.13 2.71
CA ILE A 199 31.44 7.94 1.50
C ILE A 199 32.60 7.34 0.69
N ASN A 200 32.27 6.79 -0.48
CA ASN A 200 33.23 6.25 -1.46
C ASN A 200 33.55 7.30 -2.50
#